data_fe94def5d2a37ff6035ec203b19b65a8
#
_entry.id   fe94def5d2a37ff6035ec203b19b65a8
#
_cell.length_a   1.000
_cell.length_b   1.000
_cell.length_c   1.000
_cell.angle_alpha   90.00
_cell.angle_beta   90.00
_cell.angle_gamma   90.00
#
_symmetry.space_group_name_H-M   'P 1'
#
loop_
_entity.id
_entity.type
_entity.pdbx_description
1 polymer ?
#
loop_
_entity_poly.entity_id
_entity_poly.type
_entity_poly.pdbx_seq_one_letter_code
_entity_poly.pdbx_strand_id
1 'polypeptide(L)'
;MGLYEAYLQEIKERAKLRLGPKPIDQGNLLKEVIDIVLGPKSSSRDDAVKHLIYNTMPGTTSAASVKAKFLKRLILKENSIDEIDRKLAFELLSHMKGG
;
A
#
# COMPACT_ATOMS: atom_id res chain seq x y z
N MET A 1 -0.20 -13.30 14.47
CA MET A 1 -0.96 -12.89 13.28
C MET A 1 -0.80 -11.40 13.05
N GLY A 2 -0.50 -11.01 11.83
CA GLY A 2 -0.33 -9.61 11.51
C GLY A 2 -1.63 -8.95 11.05
N LEU A 3 -1.60 -7.63 10.99
CA LEU A 3 -2.72 -6.85 10.49
C LEU A 3 -3.01 -7.17 9.02
N TYR A 4 -1.97 -7.45 8.23
CA TYR A 4 -2.15 -7.77 6.82
C TYR A 4 -2.89 -9.10 6.62
N GLU A 5 -2.60 -10.11 7.43
CA GLU A 5 -3.33 -11.38 7.37
C GLU A 5 -4.81 -11.19 7.68
N ALA A 6 -5.12 -10.39 8.71
CA ALA A 6 -6.49 -10.07 9.05
C ALA A 6 -7.18 -9.32 7.91
N TYR A 7 -6.45 -8.42 7.25
CA TYR A 7 -6.96 -7.68 6.11
C TYR A 7 -7.30 -8.61 4.93
N LEU A 8 -6.41 -9.56 4.64
CA LEU A 8 -6.67 -10.53 3.56
C LEU A 8 -7.88 -11.40 3.86
N GLN A 9 -8.06 -11.79 5.12
CA GLN A 9 -9.23 -12.57 5.54
C GLN A 9 -10.51 -11.75 5.36
N GLU A 10 -10.48 -10.48 5.69
CA GLU A 10 -11.61 -9.58 5.49
C GLU A 10 -11.96 -9.46 4.01
N ILE A 11 -10.96 -9.37 3.13
CA ILE A 11 -11.18 -9.33 1.68
C ILE A 11 -11.92 -10.58 1.23
N LYS A 12 -11.53 -11.76 1.71
CA LYS A 12 -12.18 -13.03 1.35
C LYS A 12 -13.64 -13.04 1.80
N GLU A 13 -13.92 -12.59 3.01
CA GLU A 13 -15.28 -12.53 3.53
C GLU A 13 -16.14 -11.54 2.76
N ARG A 14 -15.60 -10.38 2.41
CA ARG A 14 -16.30 -9.39 1.60
C ARG A 14 -16.60 -9.93 0.21
N ALA A 15 -15.67 -10.67 -0.38
CA ALA A 15 -15.88 -11.29 -1.69
C ALA A 15 -17.05 -12.25 -1.69
N LYS A 16 -17.26 -13.01 -0.60
CA LYS A 16 -18.44 -13.90 -0.45
C LYS A 16 -19.75 -13.12 -0.49
N LEU A 17 -19.74 -11.88 -0.07
CA LEU A 17 -20.89 -10.98 -0.09
C LEU A 17 -20.92 -10.12 -1.37
N ARG A 18 -20.05 -10.41 -2.34
CA ARG A 18 -19.90 -9.66 -3.60
C ARG A 18 -19.52 -8.21 -3.38
N LEU A 19 -18.76 -7.94 -2.30
CA LEU A 19 -18.22 -6.62 -2.00
C LEU A 19 -16.77 -6.57 -2.42
N GLY A 20 -16.32 -5.40 -2.91
CA GLY A 20 -14.91 -5.20 -3.23
C GLY A 20 -14.03 -5.11 -1.99
N PRO A 21 -12.70 -5.12 -2.16
CA PRO A 21 -11.79 -4.95 -1.04
C PRO A 21 -12.01 -3.61 -0.34
N LYS A 22 -11.91 -3.62 0.99
CA LYS A 22 -11.98 -2.39 1.77
C LYS A 22 -10.69 -1.60 1.58
N PRO A 23 -10.75 -0.29 1.30
CA PRO A 23 -9.52 0.52 1.19
C PRO A 23 -8.75 0.55 2.52
N ILE A 24 -7.42 0.54 2.43
CA ILE A 24 -6.56 0.64 3.59
C ILE A 24 -6.57 2.08 4.09
N ASP A 25 -7.01 2.30 5.33
CA ASP A 25 -7.06 3.62 5.94
C ASP A 25 -6.22 3.74 7.20
N GLN A 26 -5.60 2.64 7.66
CA GLN A 26 -4.79 2.60 8.87
C GLN A 26 -3.30 2.53 8.54
N GLY A 27 -2.53 3.44 9.11
CA GLY A 27 -1.09 3.51 8.86
C GLY A 27 -0.33 2.25 9.30
N ASN A 28 -0.73 1.65 10.42
CA ASN A 28 -0.06 0.43 10.93
C ASN A 28 -0.22 -0.74 9.95
N LEU A 29 -1.40 -0.90 9.37
CA LEU A 29 -1.63 -1.92 8.35
C LEU A 29 -0.77 -1.64 7.12
N LEU A 30 -0.72 -0.40 6.67
CA LEU A 30 0.06 -0.06 5.48
C LEU A 30 1.56 -0.23 5.72
N LYS A 31 2.05 0.00 6.93
CA LYS A 31 3.45 -0.28 7.27
C LYS A 31 3.78 -1.76 7.08
N GLU A 32 2.88 -2.67 7.47
CA GLU A 32 3.07 -4.10 7.23
C GLU A 32 3.08 -4.41 5.72
N VAL A 33 2.19 -3.78 4.96
CA VAL A 33 2.16 -3.95 3.50
C VAL A 33 3.49 -3.50 2.89
N ILE A 34 4.01 -2.36 3.32
CA ILE A 34 5.29 -1.85 2.83
C ILE A 34 6.45 -2.78 3.19
N ASP A 35 6.45 -3.35 4.40
CA ASP A 35 7.48 -4.31 4.80
C ASP A 35 7.48 -5.53 3.87
N ILE A 36 6.31 -6.01 3.46
CA ILE A 36 6.20 -7.11 2.51
C ILE A 36 6.71 -6.69 1.13
N VAL A 37 6.36 -5.48 0.70
CA VAL A 37 6.81 -4.94 -0.59
C VAL A 37 8.33 -4.82 -0.66
N LEU A 38 8.97 -4.47 0.45
CA LEU A 38 10.42 -4.36 0.52
C LEU A 38 11.12 -5.71 0.71
N GLY A 39 10.38 -6.77 0.94
CA GLY A 39 10.92 -8.11 1.15
C GLY A 39 11.18 -8.88 -0.15
N PRO A 40 11.47 -10.19 -0.03
CA PRO A 40 11.75 -11.03 -1.20
C PRO A 40 10.54 -11.13 -2.14
N LYS A 41 10.81 -11.31 -3.42
CA LYS A 41 9.74 -11.47 -4.41
C LYS A 41 8.94 -12.73 -4.14
N SER A 42 7.62 -12.60 -4.17
CA SER A 42 6.67 -13.69 -3.93
C SER A 42 5.30 -13.26 -4.44
N SER A 43 4.35 -14.21 -4.52
CA SER A 43 2.98 -13.85 -4.89
C SER A 43 2.34 -12.94 -3.84
N SER A 44 2.65 -13.13 -2.56
CA SER A 44 2.18 -12.24 -1.50
C SER A 44 2.70 -10.82 -1.67
N ARG A 45 3.95 -10.68 -2.11
CA ARG A 45 4.54 -9.38 -2.39
C ARG A 45 3.84 -8.68 -3.56
N ASP A 46 3.53 -9.44 -4.62
CA ASP A 46 2.84 -8.89 -5.78
C ASP A 46 1.46 -8.34 -5.38
N ASP A 47 0.73 -9.07 -4.55
CA ASP A 47 -0.56 -8.61 -4.02
C ASP A 47 -0.38 -7.38 -3.14
N ALA A 48 0.65 -7.35 -2.30
CA ALA A 48 0.94 -6.21 -1.44
C ALA A 48 1.22 -4.94 -2.25
N VAL A 49 1.95 -5.06 -3.35
CA VAL A 49 2.19 -3.92 -4.25
C VAL A 49 0.88 -3.37 -4.80
N LYS A 50 -0.03 -4.25 -5.22
CA LYS A 50 -1.34 -3.82 -5.72
C LYS A 50 -2.14 -3.10 -4.65
N HIS A 51 -2.15 -3.61 -3.42
CA HIS A 51 -2.85 -2.96 -2.31
C HIS A 51 -2.25 -1.59 -2.00
N LEU A 52 -0.93 -1.48 -2.02
CA LEU A 52 -0.26 -0.21 -1.79
C LEU A 52 -0.65 0.85 -2.83
N ILE A 53 -0.67 0.46 -4.10
CA ILE A 53 -0.93 1.40 -5.20
C ILE A 53 -2.42 1.72 -5.34
N TYR A 54 -3.27 0.69 -5.32
CA TYR A 54 -4.67 0.82 -5.72
C TYR A 54 -5.67 0.80 -4.58
N ASN A 55 -5.33 0.20 -3.44
CA ASN A 55 -6.27 0.02 -2.33
C ASN A 55 -5.95 0.85 -1.09
N THR A 56 -5.04 1.81 -1.18
CA THR A 56 -4.76 2.71 -0.06
C THR A 56 -5.65 3.93 -0.17
N MET A 57 -6.42 4.20 0.89
CA MET A 57 -7.34 5.33 0.90
C MET A 57 -6.57 6.66 0.86
N PRO A 58 -6.90 7.57 -0.06
CA PRO A 58 -6.24 8.88 -0.14
C PRO A 58 -6.79 9.87 0.89
N GLY A 59 -6.18 11.03 0.95
CA GLY A 59 -6.66 12.13 1.76
C GLY A 59 -5.92 12.27 3.07
N THR A 60 -6.65 12.44 4.16
CA THR A 60 -6.06 12.74 5.48
C THR A 60 -5.94 11.52 6.40
N THR A 61 -6.07 10.31 5.87
CA THR A 61 -5.94 9.10 6.68
C THR A 61 -4.48 8.85 7.08
N SER A 62 -4.28 8.07 8.15
CA SER A 62 -2.92 7.69 8.56
C SER A 62 -2.24 6.82 7.50
N ALA A 63 -3.01 6.00 6.76
CA ALA A 63 -2.46 5.22 5.65
C ALA A 63 -1.94 6.12 4.54
N ALA A 64 -2.66 7.18 4.19
CA ALA A 64 -2.19 8.12 3.17
C ALA A 64 -0.87 8.77 3.58
N SER A 65 -0.72 9.14 4.85
CA SER A 65 0.52 9.71 5.37
C SER A 65 1.69 8.73 5.24
N VAL A 66 1.47 7.46 5.61
CA VAL A 66 2.50 6.41 5.51
C VAL A 66 2.88 6.18 4.04
N LYS A 67 1.89 6.11 3.15
CA LYS A 67 2.15 5.95 1.71
C LYS A 67 2.96 7.13 1.15
N ALA A 68 2.60 8.36 1.52
CA ALA A 68 3.32 9.54 1.05
C ALA A 68 4.78 9.50 1.48
N LYS A 69 5.06 9.13 2.73
CA LYS A 69 6.42 9.01 3.24
C LYS A 69 7.21 7.95 2.49
N PHE A 70 6.59 6.81 2.20
CA PHE A 70 7.24 5.74 1.44
C PHE A 70 7.56 6.19 0.02
N LEU A 71 6.61 6.86 -0.66
CA LEU A 71 6.83 7.36 -2.01
C LEU A 71 7.98 8.39 -2.05
N LYS A 72 8.09 9.24 -1.03
CA LYS A 72 9.23 10.16 -0.92
C LYS A 72 10.55 9.42 -0.81
N ARG A 73 10.60 8.32 -0.05
CA ARG A 73 11.82 7.51 0.07
C ARG A 73 12.22 6.92 -1.28
N LEU A 74 11.25 6.51 -2.09
CA LEU A 74 11.53 6.01 -3.44
C LEU A 74 12.08 7.11 -4.33
N ILE A 75 11.53 8.31 -4.25
CA ILE A 75 12.00 9.48 -5.02
C ILE A 75 13.42 9.85 -4.61
N LEU A 76 13.72 9.83 -3.31
CA LEU A 76 15.04 10.17 -2.76
C LEU A 76 16.03 9.01 -2.87
N LYS A 77 15.61 7.87 -3.40
CA LYS A 77 16.42 6.65 -3.57
C LYS A 77 16.91 6.04 -2.26
N GLU A 78 16.22 6.32 -1.15
CA GLU A 78 16.48 5.65 0.12
C GLU A 78 16.00 4.20 0.10
N ASN A 79 14.95 3.92 -0.68
CA ASN A 79 14.46 2.58 -0.98
C ASN A 79 14.25 2.46 -2.48
N SER A 80 14.19 1.25 -3.00
CA SER A 80 13.85 1.04 -4.39
C SER A 80 13.11 -0.29 -4.56
N ILE A 81 12.12 -0.29 -5.45
CA ILE A 81 11.40 -1.49 -5.87
C ILE A 81 11.17 -1.41 -7.37
N ASP A 82 11.13 -2.59 -8.01
CA ASP A 82 11.01 -2.66 -9.46
C ASP A 82 9.66 -2.14 -9.97
N GLU A 83 8.60 -2.35 -9.19
CA GLU A 83 7.24 -2.03 -9.58
C GLU A 83 6.93 -0.54 -9.57
N ILE A 84 7.68 0.23 -8.78
CA ILE A 84 7.48 1.67 -8.69
C ILE A 84 8.83 2.35 -8.88
N ASP A 85 9.05 2.90 -10.07
CA ASP A 85 10.24 3.69 -10.32
C ASP A 85 10.04 5.11 -9.75
N ARG A 86 11.09 5.92 -9.86
CA ARG A 86 11.07 7.29 -9.34
C ARG A 86 9.97 8.14 -9.98
N LYS A 87 9.78 7.98 -11.28
CA LYS A 87 8.76 8.72 -12.03
C LYS A 87 7.36 8.36 -11.57
N LEU A 88 7.08 7.06 -11.44
CA LEU A 88 5.77 6.61 -10.97
C LEU A 88 5.53 7.03 -9.52
N ALA A 89 6.55 6.95 -8.67
CA ALA A 89 6.44 7.41 -7.28
C ALA A 89 6.06 8.89 -7.23
N PHE A 90 6.66 9.71 -8.06
CA PHE A 90 6.34 11.13 -8.14
C PHE A 90 4.89 11.35 -8.59
N GLU A 91 4.45 10.61 -9.60
CA GLU A 91 3.08 10.70 -10.09
C GLU A 91 2.06 10.30 -9.00
N LEU A 92 2.32 9.17 -8.32
CA LEU A 92 1.44 8.71 -7.25
C LEU A 92 1.36 9.73 -6.12
N LEU A 93 2.50 10.32 -5.76
CA LEU A 93 2.54 11.33 -4.71
C LEU A 93 1.76 12.59 -5.12
N SER A 94 1.87 13.01 -6.37
CA SER A 94 1.19 14.20 -6.85
C SER A 94 -0.33 14.04 -6.89
N HIS A 95 -0.82 12.80 -6.98
CA HIS A 95 -2.25 12.51 -6.94
C HIS A 95 -2.81 12.38 -5.51
N MET A 96 -1.94 12.39 -4.50
CA MET A 96 -2.36 12.29 -3.11
C MET A 96 -2.63 13.67 -2.53
N LYS A 97 -3.74 14.24 -2.92
CA LYS A 97 -4.12 15.60 -2.46
C LYS A 97 -4.34 15.61 -0.96
N GLY A 98 -3.85 16.66 -0.31
CA GLY A 98 -4.00 16.84 1.13
C GLY A 98 -3.03 16.02 1.96
N GLY A 99 -2.16 15.27 1.30
CA GLY A 99 -1.17 14.46 1.98
C GLY A 99 0.08 15.21 2.39
#